data_90f996d3b52a879a2268cfcd7abeccfe
#
_entry.id   90f996d3b52a879a2268cfcd7abeccfe
#
_cell.length_a   1.000
_cell.length_b   1.000
_cell.length_c   1.000
_cell.angle_alpha   90.00
_cell.angle_beta   90.00
_cell.angle_gamma   90.00
#
_symmetry.space_group_name_H-M   'P 1'
#
loop_
_entity.id
_entity.type
_entity.pdbx_description
1 polymer ?
#
loop_
_entity_poly.entity_id
_entity_poly.type
_entity_poly.pdbx_seq_one_letter_code
_entity_poly.pdbx_strand_id
1 'polypeptide(L)'
;MFNLRIAEKSDAPMLAAHNCAMAFETENKSLDPAVATLGAEGLFQRPELGFYLIAETDSIAAATLLVTYEWSDWRNGLFWWIQSVYVKPAYRRQGVYSKMYKHLKELALSQPTPVCGFRLYAETDNQAAQATYKNLGMHACEYVMFEESVV
;
A
#
# COMPACT_ATOMS: atom_id res chain seq x y z
N MET A 1 4.39 10.85 17.66
CA MET A 1 3.48 9.67 17.56
C MET A 1 2.77 9.72 16.22
N PHE A 2 2.65 8.60 15.52
CA PHE A 2 1.96 8.55 14.24
C PHE A 2 0.47 8.33 14.43
N ASN A 3 -0.33 9.20 13.85
CA ASN A 3 -1.77 9.04 13.70
C ASN A 3 -2.06 8.34 12.35
N LEU A 4 -2.97 7.38 12.36
CA LEU A 4 -3.34 6.63 11.16
C LEU A 4 -4.75 7.00 10.72
N ARG A 5 -4.93 7.29 9.46
CA ARG A 5 -6.23 7.60 8.89
C ARG A 5 -6.39 7.10 7.46
N ILE A 6 -7.63 6.86 7.07
CA ILE A 6 -7.96 6.64 5.65
C ILE A 6 -7.81 7.98 4.91
N ALA A 7 -7.27 7.93 3.72
CA ALA A 7 -7.09 9.11 2.88
C ALA A 7 -8.43 9.64 2.34
N GLU A 8 -8.47 10.93 2.10
CA GLU A 8 -9.57 11.64 1.47
C GLU A 8 -9.17 12.13 0.08
N LYS A 9 -10.15 12.52 -0.74
CA LYS A 9 -9.89 13.00 -2.11
C LYS A 9 -8.88 14.15 -2.17
N SER A 10 -8.88 15.02 -1.17
CA SER A 10 -7.94 16.14 -1.05
C SER A 10 -6.48 15.71 -0.89
N ASP A 11 -6.24 14.46 -0.50
CA ASP A 11 -4.89 13.90 -0.36
C ASP A 11 -4.26 13.46 -1.70
N ALA A 12 -5.02 13.40 -2.78
CA ALA A 12 -4.57 12.85 -4.06
C ALA A 12 -3.25 13.45 -4.57
N PRO A 13 -3.01 14.77 -4.53
CA PRO A 13 -1.73 15.33 -4.96
C PRO A 13 -0.54 14.83 -4.12
N MET A 14 -0.71 14.72 -2.82
CA MET A 14 0.32 14.21 -1.91
C MET A 14 0.59 12.72 -2.15
N LEU A 15 -0.46 11.92 -2.33
CA LEU A 15 -0.36 10.50 -2.66
C LEU A 15 0.39 10.29 -3.99
N ALA A 16 0.08 11.09 -5.00
CA ALA A 16 0.80 11.07 -6.28
C ALA A 16 2.28 11.42 -6.11
N ALA A 17 2.60 12.44 -5.31
CA ALA A 17 3.98 12.81 -5.03
C ALA A 17 4.75 11.69 -4.31
N HIS A 18 4.13 11.00 -3.36
CA HIS A 18 4.72 9.83 -2.70
C HIS A 18 4.97 8.68 -3.68
N ASN A 19 4.03 8.41 -4.58
CA ASN A 19 4.20 7.38 -5.61
C ASN A 19 5.34 7.71 -6.57
N CYS A 20 5.46 8.97 -6.99
CA CYS A 20 6.57 9.43 -7.83
C CYS A 20 7.92 9.26 -7.12
N ALA A 21 7.98 9.65 -5.85
CA ALA A 21 9.19 9.49 -5.04
C ALA A 21 9.58 8.02 -4.86
N MET A 22 8.60 7.17 -4.56
CA MET A 22 8.82 5.74 -4.41
C MET A 22 9.35 5.11 -5.70
N ALA A 23 8.72 5.38 -6.84
CA ALA A 23 9.11 4.81 -8.13
C ALA A 23 10.55 5.24 -8.52
N PHE A 24 10.90 6.49 -8.25
CA PHE A 24 12.25 6.98 -8.49
C PHE A 24 13.28 6.32 -7.57
N GLU A 25 13.00 6.22 -6.28
CA GLU A 25 13.93 5.65 -5.29
C GLU A 25 14.13 4.14 -5.48
N THR A 26 13.07 3.38 -5.77
CA THR A 26 13.12 1.91 -5.78
C THR A 26 13.41 1.33 -7.16
N GLU A 27 12.96 1.96 -8.23
CA GLU A 27 13.03 1.42 -9.59
C GLU A 27 13.72 2.35 -10.57
N ASN A 28 14.21 3.52 -10.12
CA ASN A 28 14.77 4.57 -10.97
C ASN A 28 13.83 4.97 -12.13
N LYS A 29 12.53 4.93 -11.87
CA LYS A 29 11.49 5.31 -12.83
C LYS A 29 10.94 6.68 -12.52
N SER A 30 10.87 7.53 -13.55
CA SER A 30 10.19 8.82 -13.46
C SER A 30 8.75 8.65 -13.92
N LEU A 31 7.79 8.70 -12.98
CA LEU A 31 6.37 8.69 -13.30
C LEU A 31 5.94 10.07 -13.82
N ASP A 32 5.00 10.09 -14.75
CA ASP A 32 4.32 11.33 -15.11
C ASP A 32 3.44 11.78 -13.93
N PRO A 33 3.71 12.95 -13.31
CA PRO A 33 2.94 13.42 -12.16
C PRO A 33 1.47 13.62 -12.45
N ALA A 34 1.11 13.99 -13.68
CA ALA A 34 -0.29 14.15 -14.08
C ALA A 34 -1.03 12.80 -14.09
N VAL A 35 -0.40 11.77 -14.65
CA VAL A 35 -0.96 10.41 -14.66
C VAL A 35 -1.04 9.85 -13.24
N ALA A 36 -0.01 10.04 -12.43
CA ALA A 36 0.00 9.59 -11.04
C ALA A 36 -1.11 10.27 -10.21
N THR A 37 -1.37 11.54 -10.42
CA THR A 37 -2.45 12.28 -9.77
C THR A 37 -3.82 11.74 -10.19
N LEU A 38 -4.03 11.55 -11.50
CA LEU A 38 -5.27 10.95 -12.03
C LEU A 38 -5.48 9.53 -11.49
N GLY A 39 -4.40 8.75 -11.32
CA GLY A 39 -4.45 7.43 -10.73
C GLY A 39 -4.92 7.44 -9.27
N ALA A 40 -4.40 8.36 -8.46
CA ALA A 40 -4.85 8.54 -7.08
C ALA A 40 -6.31 9.03 -7.01
N GLU A 41 -6.67 10.04 -7.79
CA GLU A 41 -8.04 10.55 -7.88
C GLU A 41 -9.03 9.48 -8.33
N GLY A 42 -8.64 8.65 -9.29
CA GLY A 42 -9.47 7.57 -9.83
C GLY A 42 -9.91 6.56 -8.77
N LEU A 43 -9.09 6.31 -7.76
CA LEU A 43 -9.45 5.43 -6.65
C LEU A 43 -10.57 6.04 -5.80
N PHE A 44 -10.52 7.34 -5.52
CA PHE A 44 -11.58 8.01 -4.76
C PHE A 44 -12.92 8.04 -5.48
N GLN A 45 -12.92 7.97 -6.82
CA GLN A 45 -14.12 7.83 -7.63
C GLN A 45 -14.67 6.40 -7.65
N ARG A 46 -13.85 5.42 -7.25
CA ARG A 46 -14.17 3.98 -7.30
C ARG A 46 -13.78 3.31 -5.98
N PRO A 47 -14.49 3.62 -4.89
CA PRO A 47 -14.14 3.11 -3.56
C PRO A 47 -14.20 1.59 -3.45
N GLU A 48 -14.88 0.92 -4.38
CA GLU A 48 -14.92 -0.54 -4.49
C GLU A 48 -13.59 -1.17 -4.90
N LEU A 49 -12.64 -0.37 -5.40
CA LEU A 49 -11.31 -0.87 -5.80
C LEU A 49 -10.32 -0.95 -4.64
N GLY A 50 -10.47 -0.10 -3.64
CA GLY A 50 -9.54 -0.06 -2.53
C GLY A 50 -9.53 1.28 -1.79
N PHE A 51 -8.50 1.50 -1.00
CA PHE A 51 -8.33 2.74 -0.22
C PHE A 51 -6.85 3.02 0.03
N TYR A 52 -6.53 4.27 0.32
CA TYR A 52 -5.22 4.65 0.83
C TYR A 52 -5.25 4.81 2.35
N LEU A 53 -4.18 4.35 3.01
CA LEU A 53 -3.92 4.60 4.42
C LEU A 53 -2.75 5.56 4.55
N ILE A 54 -2.88 6.53 5.44
CA ILE A 54 -1.87 7.56 5.72
C ILE A 54 -1.44 7.46 7.17
N ALA A 55 -0.14 7.54 7.40
CA ALA A 55 0.44 7.76 8.72
C ALA A 55 0.92 9.22 8.80
N GLU A 56 0.41 9.96 9.77
CA GLU A 56 0.73 11.36 9.97
C GLU A 56 1.43 11.60 11.30
N THR A 57 2.29 12.61 11.33
CA THR A 57 2.82 13.20 12.54
C THR A 57 2.95 14.71 12.33
N ASP A 58 2.51 15.51 13.30
CA ASP A 58 2.53 16.98 13.22
C ASP A 58 1.91 17.52 11.90
N SER A 59 0.79 16.93 11.48
CA SER A 59 0.08 17.25 10.23
C SER A 59 0.90 16.97 8.95
N ILE A 60 1.99 16.23 9.07
CA ILE A 60 2.80 15.81 7.92
C ILE A 60 2.52 14.34 7.62
N ALA A 61 2.18 14.04 6.37
CA ALA A 61 2.08 12.65 5.91
C ALA A 61 3.48 12.03 5.88
N ALA A 62 3.76 11.19 6.87
CA ALA A 62 5.06 10.52 7.04
C ALA A 62 5.18 9.27 6.16
N ALA A 63 4.06 8.57 5.97
CA ALA A 63 4.00 7.37 5.16
C ALA A 63 2.60 7.18 4.55
N THR A 64 2.55 6.49 3.42
CA THR A 64 1.32 6.13 2.72
C THR A 64 1.40 4.71 2.20
N LEU A 65 0.27 4.05 2.06
CA LEU A 65 0.14 2.80 1.33
C LEU A 65 -1.25 2.71 0.68
N LEU A 66 -1.33 1.91 -0.36
CA LEU A 66 -2.57 1.58 -1.06
C LEU A 66 -2.98 0.15 -0.70
N VAL A 67 -4.27 -0.05 -0.43
CA VAL A 67 -4.88 -1.38 -0.37
C VAL A 67 -5.82 -1.52 -1.55
N THR A 68 -5.69 -2.61 -2.31
CA THR A 68 -6.66 -3.00 -3.34
C THR A 68 -7.22 -4.38 -3.04
N TYR A 69 -8.34 -4.74 -3.65
CA TYR A 69 -9.09 -5.93 -3.32
C TYR A 69 -9.00 -7.00 -4.41
N GLU A 70 -8.81 -8.24 -3.97
CA GLU A 70 -8.94 -9.41 -4.83
C GLU A 70 -10.02 -10.32 -4.26
N TRP A 71 -11.06 -10.64 -5.04
CA TRP A 71 -12.06 -11.60 -4.64
C TRP A 71 -11.51 -13.03 -4.70
N SER A 72 -11.70 -13.78 -3.63
CA SER A 72 -11.41 -15.21 -3.58
C SER A 72 -12.71 -15.98 -3.52
N ASP A 73 -13.09 -16.58 -4.63
CA ASP A 73 -14.25 -17.47 -4.71
C ASP A 73 -14.07 -18.73 -3.86
N TRP A 74 -12.85 -19.23 -3.75
CA TRP A 74 -12.54 -20.37 -2.88
C TRP A 74 -12.79 -20.09 -1.41
N ARG A 75 -12.64 -18.85 -0.98
CA ARG A 75 -12.73 -18.42 0.43
C ARG A 75 -13.98 -17.61 0.75
N ASN A 76 -14.74 -17.25 -0.28
CA ASN A 76 -15.87 -16.34 -0.13
C ASN A 76 -15.48 -15.07 0.64
N GLY A 77 -14.38 -14.47 0.25
CA GLY A 77 -13.81 -13.31 0.92
C GLY A 77 -12.81 -12.56 0.07
N LEU A 78 -12.24 -11.52 0.65
CA LEU A 78 -11.29 -10.65 -0.03
C LEU A 78 -9.86 -10.90 0.45
N PHE A 79 -8.92 -10.96 -0.48
CA PHE A 79 -7.53 -10.62 -0.18
C PHE A 79 -7.34 -9.14 -0.30
N TRP A 80 -6.65 -8.55 0.64
CA TRP A 80 -6.19 -7.18 0.58
C TRP A 80 -4.74 -7.16 0.07
N TRP A 81 -4.55 -6.54 -1.08
CA TRP A 81 -3.23 -6.31 -1.65
C TRP A 81 -2.67 -5.00 -1.12
N ILE A 82 -1.48 -5.05 -0.55
CA ILE A 82 -0.76 -3.87 -0.07
C ILE A 82 0.19 -3.42 -1.17
N GLN A 83 0.02 -2.20 -1.64
CA GLN A 83 0.76 -1.63 -2.76
C GLN A 83 1.23 -0.21 -2.44
N SER A 84 2.14 0.31 -3.26
CA SER A 84 2.58 1.71 -3.20
C SER A 84 2.98 2.15 -1.78
N VAL A 85 3.70 1.30 -1.07
CA VAL A 85 4.17 1.62 0.27
C VAL A 85 5.32 2.62 0.17
N TYR A 86 5.14 3.78 0.77
CA TYR A 86 6.19 4.78 0.85
C TYR A 86 6.30 5.35 2.26
N VAL A 87 7.53 5.39 2.77
CA VAL A 87 7.85 6.07 4.02
C VAL A 87 8.87 7.15 3.69
N LYS A 88 8.58 8.40 4.02
CA LYS A 88 9.53 9.49 3.82
C LYS A 88 10.84 9.19 4.55
N PRO A 89 12.01 9.54 3.96
CA PRO A 89 13.31 9.22 4.54
C PRO A 89 13.46 9.62 6.01
N ALA A 90 12.96 10.80 6.39
CA ALA A 90 13.04 11.31 7.77
C ALA A 90 12.31 10.45 8.80
N TYR A 91 11.38 9.60 8.38
CA TYR A 91 10.54 8.78 9.28
C TYR A 91 10.83 7.28 9.18
N ARG A 92 11.83 6.90 8.40
CA ARG A 92 12.24 5.49 8.23
C ARG A 92 12.86 4.96 9.52
N ARG A 93 12.79 3.64 9.71
CA ARG A 93 13.35 2.92 10.87
C ARG A 93 12.73 3.32 12.21
N GLN A 94 11.54 3.89 12.20
CA GLN A 94 10.77 4.28 13.38
C GLN A 94 9.53 3.42 13.58
N GLY A 95 9.43 2.29 12.88
CA GLY A 95 8.33 1.34 13.01
C GLY A 95 7.00 1.81 12.39
N VAL A 96 7.01 2.84 11.53
CA VAL A 96 5.80 3.38 10.90
C VAL A 96 5.05 2.31 10.12
N TYR A 97 5.75 1.57 9.26
CA TYR A 97 5.12 0.52 8.45
C TYR A 97 4.53 -0.59 9.34
N SER A 98 5.24 -1.01 10.37
CA SER A 98 4.73 -2.02 11.31
C SER A 98 3.45 -1.57 11.99
N LYS A 99 3.36 -0.28 12.35
CA LYS A 99 2.16 0.32 12.93
C LYS A 99 1.01 0.35 11.91
N MET A 100 1.28 0.73 10.66
CA MET A 100 0.29 0.70 9.59
C MET A 100 -0.23 -0.71 9.33
N TYR A 101 0.66 -1.69 9.25
CA TYR A 101 0.31 -3.09 9.04
C TYR A 101 -0.57 -3.66 10.16
N LYS A 102 -0.24 -3.36 11.42
CA LYS A 102 -1.07 -3.74 12.56
C LYS A 102 -2.46 -3.14 12.47
N HIS A 103 -2.55 -1.86 12.12
CA HIS A 103 -3.82 -1.17 11.94
C HIS A 103 -4.65 -1.78 10.80
N LEU A 104 -4.02 -2.18 9.69
CA LEU A 104 -4.71 -2.90 8.61
C LEU A 104 -5.33 -4.21 9.10
N LYS A 105 -4.65 -4.96 9.98
CA LYS A 105 -5.22 -6.18 10.58
C LYS A 105 -6.46 -5.86 11.41
N GLU A 106 -6.43 -4.80 12.19
CA GLU A 106 -7.59 -4.36 12.99
C GLU A 106 -8.75 -3.94 12.09
N LEU A 107 -8.48 -3.16 11.04
CA LEU A 107 -9.48 -2.78 10.04
C LEU A 107 -10.07 -3.98 9.32
N ALA A 108 -9.25 -4.95 8.94
CA ALA A 108 -9.69 -6.15 8.24
C ALA A 108 -10.66 -6.99 9.06
N LEU A 109 -10.40 -7.11 10.37
CA LEU A 109 -11.27 -7.85 11.30
C LEU A 109 -12.63 -7.19 11.49
N SER A 110 -12.75 -5.89 11.23
CA SER A 110 -14.01 -5.14 11.39
C SER A 110 -14.84 -5.07 10.10
N GLN A 111 -14.36 -5.64 8.99
CA GLN A 111 -15.07 -5.56 7.72
C GLN A 111 -16.29 -6.49 7.66
N PRO A 112 -17.40 -6.03 7.05
CA PRO A 112 -18.60 -6.88 6.85
C PRO A 112 -18.32 -8.04 5.88
N THR A 113 -17.53 -7.81 4.83
CA THR A 113 -17.05 -8.87 3.95
C THR A 113 -15.75 -9.44 4.53
N PRO A 114 -15.64 -10.75 4.75
CA PRO A 114 -14.45 -11.35 5.32
C PRO A 114 -13.19 -11.01 4.54
N VAL A 115 -12.15 -10.58 5.23
CA VAL A 115 -10.81 -10.42 4.68
C VAL A 115 -10.01 -11.67 5.04
N CYS A 116 -9.74 -12.50 4.04
CA CYS A 116 -9.12 -13.82 4.24
C CYS A 116 -7.59 -13.77 4.28
N GLY A 117 -6.98 -12.65 3.92
CA GLY A 117 -5.54 -12.49 4.01
C GLY A 117 -5.03 -11.20 3.37
N PHE A 118 -3.75 -10.98 3.54
CA PHE A 118 -3.00 -9.92 2.89
C PHE A 118 -2.04 -10.51 1.87
N ARG A 119 -1.88 -9.84 0.76
CA ARG A 119 -0.90 -10.15 -0.28
C ARG A 119 -0.13 -8.90 -0.65
N LEU A 120 1.12 -9.08 -1.04
CA LEU A 120 1.94 -8.05 -1.66
C LEU A 120 2.98 -8.75 -2.54
N TYR A 121 3.56 -8.00 -3.44
CA TYR A 121 4.77 -8.44 -4.15
C TYR A 121 5.91 -7.48 -3.85
N ALA A 122 7.12 -8.01 -3.81
CA ALA A 122 8.35 -7.27 -3.63
C ALA A 122 9.33 -7.70 -4.71
N GLU A 123 10.21 -6.79 -5.10
CA GLU A 123 11.31 -7.17 -5.98
C GLU A 123 12.17 -8.26 -5.34
N THR A 124 12.60 -9.21 -6.17
CA THR A 124 13.38 -10.37 -5.71
C THR A 124 14.69 -9.97 -5.03
N ASP A 125 15.26 -8.83 -5.42
CA ASP A 125 16.51 -8.32 -4.88
C ASP A 125 16.33 -7.45 -3.63
N ASN A 126 15.11 -7.04 -3.30
CA ASN A 126 14.82 -6.21 -2.14
C ASN A 126 14.73 -7.05 -0.86
N GLN A 127 15.87 -7.53 -0.39
CA GLN A 127 15.95 -8.38 0.79
C GLN A 127 15.52 -7.66 2.07
N ALA A 128 15.78 -6.37 2.19
CA ALA A 128 15.39 -5.58 3.37
C ALA A 128 13.88 -5.52 3.52
N ALA A 129 13.14 -5.26 2.43
CA ALA A 129 11.67 -5.29 2.44
C ALA A 129 11.15 -6.68 2.76
N GLN A 130 11.68 -7.72 2.14
CA GLN A 130 11.28 -9.10 2.40
C GLN A 130 11.49 -9.51 3.87
N ALA A 131 12.61 -9.09 4.48
CA ALA A 131 12.87 -9.33 5.90
C ALA A 131 11.82 -8.62 6.78
N THR A 132 11.45 -7.40 6.43
CA THR A 132 10.39 -6.66 7.14
C THR A 132 9.06 -7.41 7.09
N TYR A 133 8.66 -7.89 5.92
CA TYR A 133 7.40 -8.63 5.77
C TYR A 133 7.39 -9.93 6.54
N LYS A 134 8.50 -10.69 6.50
CA LYS A 134 8.66 -11.93 7.29
C LYS A 134 8.57 -11.65 8.79
N ASN A 135 9.20 -10.60 9.27
CA ASN A 135 9.15 -10.19 10.68
C ASN A 135 7.73 -9.79 11.13
N LEU A 136 6.89 -9.33 10.22
CA LEU A 136 5.49 -9.00 10.48
C LEU A 136 4.54 -10.21 10.40
N GLY A 137 5.06 -11.39 10.07
CA GLY A 137 4.30 -12.64 10.02
C GLY A 137 3.85 -13.06 8.64
N MET A 138 4.29 -12.37 7.58
CA MET A 138 4.07 -12.82 6.21
C MET A 138 5.10 -13.88 5.80
N HIS A 139 4.76 -14.70 4.84
CA HIS A 139 5.67 -15.68 4.26
C HIS A 139 5.64 -15.60 2.74
N ALA A 140 6.75 -15.95 2.10
CA ALA A 140 6.78 -16.10 0.65
C ALA A 140 5.89 -17.29 0.25
N CYS A 141 4.92 -17.04 -0.63
CA CYS A 141 4.06 -18.10 -1.15
C CYS A 141 4.71 -18.81 -2.34
N GLU A 142 4.07 -19.89 -2.81
CA GLU A 142 4.57 -20.70 -3.92
C GLU A 142 4.12 -20.19 -5.30
N TYR A 143 3.40 -19.07 -5.36
CA TYR A 143 2.93 -18.49 -6.61
C TYR A 143 4.00 -17.62 -7.26
N VAL A 144 4.08 -17.71 -8.57
CA VAL A 144 4.91 -16.83 -9.41
C VAL A 144 3.98 -15.86 -10.13
N MET A 145 4.36 -14.60 -10.20
CA MET A 145 3.62 -13.58 -10.92
C MET A 145 3.98 -13.62 -12.41
N PHE A 146 2.97 -13.66 -13.28
CA PHE A 146 3.13 -13.50 -14.73
C PHE A 146 2.50 -12.18 -15.14
N GLU A 147 3.12 -11.49 -16.07
CA GLU A 147 2.71 -10.17 -16.52
C GLU A 147 2.85 -10.04 -18.04
N GLU A 148 1.86 -9.46 -18.67
CA GLU A 148 1.87 -9.09 -20.08
C GLU A 148 1.23 -7.70 -20.24
N SER A 149 1.90 -6.81 -20.96
CA SER A 149 1.36 -5.50 -21.27
C SER A 149 0.30 -5.58 -22.36
N VAL A 150 -0.83 -4.92 -22.17
CA VAL A 150 -1.95 -4.88 -23.13
C VAL A 150 -1.93 -3.57 -23.95
N VAL A 151 -1.25 -2.56 -23.45
CA VAL A 151 -1.10 -1.23 -24.08
C VAL A 151 0.35 -0.80 -24.12
#